data_265c54950e6d07d0e4bdf4d6ab6b3256
#
_entry.id   265c54950e6d07d0e4bdf4d6ab6b3256
#
_cell.length_a   1.000
_cell.length_b   1.000
_cell.length_c   1.000
_cell.angle_alpha   90.00
_cell.angle_beta   90.00
_cell.angle_gamma   90.00
#
_symmetry.space_group_name_H-M   'P 1'
#
loop_
_entity.id
_entity.type
_entity.pdbx_description
1 polymer ?
#
loop_
_entity_poly.entity_id
_entity_poly.type
_entity_poly.pdbx_seq_one_letter_code
_entity_poly.pdbx_strand_id
1 'polypeptide(L)'
;DAATPNNGSSAAASNPAAARAGQGFVARMAPRLNLVLLVFAFFYVVPLLGPRRARVCYRVACGAALALYTSSIFACHPFKLATLRDPAVRSSHEAQLSLICLVLLAAEPLPFAIVPFATYAVHSVATNYGGGLQKMPSFVQGVLQPRLSWLLSEEGGKMVQAFAAISELMVLLMMPLQLL
;
A
#
# COMPACT_ATOMS: atom_id res chain seq x y z
N ASP A 1 -15.67 42.50 -35.76
CA ASP A 1 -14.84 41.29 -35.92
C ASP A 1 -13.90 41.14 -34.72
N ALA A 2 -14.35 40.44 -33.71
CA ALA A 2 -13.57 40.14 -32.52
C ALA A 2 -13.18 38.63 -32.58
N ALA A 3 -11.91 38.38 -32.89
CA ALA A 3 -11.32 37.05 -32.91
C ALA A 3 -11.22 36.51 -31.49
N THR A 4 -11.97 35.47 -31.17
CA THR A 4 -11.85 34.68 -29.93
C THR A 4 -10.59 33.82 -30.01
N PRO A 5 -9.66 33.90 -29.04
CA PRO A 5 -8.52 32.99 -29.01
C PRO A 5 -9.01 31.59 -28.58
N ASN A 6 -8.91 30.67 -29.51
CA ASN A 6 -9.19 29.26 -29.32
C ASN A 6 -8.07 28.64 -28.48
N ASN A 7 -8.24 28.63 -27.15
CA ASN A 7 -7.37 27.91 -26.22
C ASN A 7 -7.59 26.40 -26.39
N GLY A 8 -6.92 25.84 -27.37
CA GLY A 8 -6.77 24.41 -27.58
C GLY A 8 -6.03 23.77 -26.41
N SER A 9 -6.75 23.54 -25.33
CA SER A 9 -6.32 22.64 -24.25
C SER A 9 -6.22 21.23 -24.84
N SER A 10 -5.04 20.91 -25.37
CA SER A 10 -4.65 19.56 -25.76
C SER A 10 -4.53 18.69 -24.50
N ALA A 11 -5.66 18.31 -23.95
CA ALA A 11 -5.74 17.22 -22.99
C ALA A 11 -5.20 15.98 -23.71
N ALA A 12 -3.96 15.61 -23.41
CA ALA A 12 -3.32 14.40 -23.90
C ALA A 12 -4.23 13.22 -23.56
N ALA A 13 -4.99 12.76 -24.56
CA ALA A 13 -5.89 11.63 -24.46
C ALA A 13 -5.06 10.42 -23.99
N SER A 14 -5.13 10.11 -22.73
CA SER A 14 -4.53 8.91 -22.14
C SER A 14 -5.13 7.70 -22.85
N ASN A 15 -4.29 6.92 -23.52
CA ASN A 15 -4.72 5.75 -24.29
C ASN A 15 -5.45 4.77 -23.35
N PRO A 16 -6.77 4.58 -23.48
CA PRO A 16 -7.56 3.78 -22.54
C PRO A 16 -7.14 2.30 -22.51
N ALA A 17 -6.51 1.82 -23.57
CA ALA A 17 -5.97 0.47 -23.65
C ALA A 17 -4.73 0.31 -22.75
N ALA A 18 -3.85 1.30 -22.69
CA ALA A 18 -2.66 1.28 -21.82
C ALA A 18 -3.06 1.35 -20.33
N ALA A 19 -4.07 2.17 -20.00
CA ALA A 19 -4.60 2.26 -18.64
C ALA A 19 -5.22 0.92 -18.19
N ARG A 20 -5.98 0.25 -19.06
CA ARG A 20 -6.56 -1.09 -18.75
C ARG A 20 -5.48 -2.16 -18.58
N ALA A 21 -4.44 -2.15 -19.40
CA ALA A 21 -3.31 -3.09 -19.26
C ALA A 21 -2.56 -2.87 -17.94
N GLY A 22 -2.32 -1.63 -17.55
CA GLY A 22 -1.70 -1.28 -16.26
C GLY A 22 -2.53 -1.74 -15.07
N GLN A 23 -3.84 -1.49 -15.10
CA GLN A 23 -4.76 -1.96 -14.05
C GLN A 23 -4.77 -3.49 -13.92
N GLY A 24 -4.78 -4.22 -15.04
CA GLY A 24 -4.73 -5.68 -15.03
C GLY A 24 -3.43 -6.23 -14.45
N PHE A 25 -2.30 -5.57 -14.68
CA PHE A 25 -1.02 -5.93 -14.08
C PHE A 25 -1.03 -5.72 -12.56
N VAL A 26 -1.44 -4.53 -12.11
CA VAL A 26 -1.52 -4.21 -10.67
C VAL A 26 -2.47 -5.16 -9.95
N ALA A 27 -3.65 -5.44 -10.51
CA ALA A 27 -4.61 -6.37 -9.93
C ALA A 27 -4.03 -7.77 -9.69
N ARG A 28 -3.10 -8.23 -10.53
CA ARG A 28 -2.41 -9.53 -10.37
C ARG A 28 -1.24 -9.47 -9.39
N MET A 29 -0.53 -8.36 -9.33
CA MET A 29 0.67 -8.22 -8.50
C MET A 29 0.36 -7.78 -7.07
N ALA A 30 -0.67 -6.94 -6.88
CA ALA A 30 -1.02 -6.40 -5.57
C ALA A 30 -1.25 -7.48 -4.49
N PRO A 31 -2.00 -8.57 -4.72
CA PRO A 31 -2.18 -9.61 -3.71
C PRO A 31 -0.86 -10.28 -3.31
N ARG A 32 0.05 -10.49 -4.27
CA ARG A 32 1.35 -11.11 -4.01
C ARG A 32 2.27 -10.19 -3.22
N LEU A 33 2.32 -8.90 -3.56
CA LEU A 33 3.10 -7.90 -2.84
C LEU A 33 2.58 -7.71 -1.41
N ASN A 34 1.26 -7.69 -1.21
CA ASN A 34 0.67 -7.64 0.12
C ASN A 34 1.02 -8.88 0.95
N LEU A 35 1.03 -10.06 0.35
CA LEU A 35 1.44 -11.29 1.04
C LEU A 35 2.92 -11.24 1.43
N VAL A 36 3.80 -10.81 0.52
CA VAL A 36 5.23 -10.61 0.81
C VAL A 36 5.40 -9.62 1.96
N LEU A 37 4.72 -8.48 1.90
CA LEU A 37 4.74 -7.47 2.95
C LEU A 37 4.35 -8.08 4.30
N LEU A 38 3.23 -8.82 4.38
CA LEU A 38 2.76 -9.43 5.62
C LEU A 38 3.73 -10.47 6.18
N VAL A 39 4.28 -11.34 5.33
CA VAL A 39 5.24 -12.37 5.75
C VAL A 39 6.50 -11.70 6.33
N PHE A 40 7.04 -10.70 5.66
CA PHE A 40 8.25 -10.03 6.14
C PHE A 40 7.97 -9.10 7.33
N ALA A 41 6.79 -8.46 7.40
CA ALA A 41 6.35 -7.72 8.58
C ALA A 41 6.22 -8.64 9.80
N PHE A 42 5.65 -9.82 9.64
CA PHE A 42 5.57 -10.84 10.69
C PHE A 42 6.95 -11.24 11.20
N PHE A 43 7.88 -11.60 10.31
CA PHE A 43 9.25 -11.95 10.69
C PHE A 43 10.05 -10.79 11.29
N TYR A 44 9.68 -9.56 10.99
CA TYR A 44 10.27 -8.39 11.62
C TYR A 44 9.77 -8.22 13.06
N VAL A 45 8.45 -8.36 13.29
CA VAL A 45 7.82 -8.18 14.61
C VAL A 45 8.16 -9.33 15.56
N VAL A 46 8.24 -10.55 15.03
CA VAL A 46 8.58 -11.73 15.84
C VAL A 46 10.11 -11.84 15.99
N PRO A 47 10.66 -11.71 17.20
CA PRO A 47 12.11 -11.59 17.41
C PRO A 47 12.87 -12.92 17.27
N LEU A 48 12.44 -13.79 16.33
CA LEU A 48 13.04 -15.11 16.09
C LEU A 48 14.35 -15.05 15.30
N LEU A 49 14.57 -13.99 14.52
CA LEU A 49 15.61 -13.97 13.48
C LEU A 49 16.89 -13.20 13.86
N GLY A 50 16.90 -12.55 15.01
CA GLY A 50 18.00 -11.66 15.42
C GLY A 50 18.03 -10.31 14.67
N PRO A 51 18.77 -9.31 15.18
CA PRO A 51 18.65 -7.91 14.76
C PRO A 51 19.07 -7.64 13.31
N ARG A 52 20.04 -8.38 12.79
CA ARG A 52 20.50 -8.21 11.39
C ARG A 52 19.44 -8.68 10.40
N ARG A 53 18.84 -9.85 10.65
CA ARG A 53 17.80 -10.42 9.75
C ARG A 53 16.49 -9.63 9.88
N ALA A 54 16.15 -9.17 11.08
CA ALA A 54 15.01 -8.30 11.28
C ALA A 54 15.09 -7.01 10.44
N ARG A 55 16.27 -6.37 10.36
CA ARG A 55 16.48 -5.21 9.48
C ARG A 55 16.26 -5.54 7.99
N VAL A 56 16.70 -6.70 7.55
CA VAL A 56 16.45 -7.15 6.16
C VAL A 56 14.96 -7.35 5.93
N CYS A 57 14.26 -8.03 6.85
CA CYS A 57 12.82 -8.23 6.76
C CYS A 57 12.07 -6.90 6.70
N TYR A 58 12.43 -5.93 7.54
CA TYR A 58 11.88 -4.59 7.52
C TYR A 58 12.04 -3.92 6.15
N ARG A 59 13.26 -3.91 5.60
CA ARG A 59 13.55 -3.30 4.30
C ARG A 59 12.79 -3.98 3.16
N VAL A 60 12.68 -5.30 3.19
CA VAL A 60 11.91 -6.05 2.19
C VAL A 60 10.42 -5.71 2.28
N ALA A 61 9.87 -5.62 3.50
CA ALA A 61 8.48 -5.24 3.70
C ALA A 61 8.20 -3.81 3.20
N CYS A 62 9.05 -2.84 3.56
CA CYS A 62 8.94 -1.45 3.07
C CYS A 62 9.12 -1.37 1.55
N GLY A 63 10.03 -2.16 0.96
CA GLY A 63 10.21 -2.26 -0.48
C GLY A 63 8.99 -2.83 -1.21
N ALA A 64 8.35 -3.85 -0.63
CA ALA A 64 7.11 -4.41 -1.16
C ALA A 64 5.96 -3.40 -1.10
N ALA A 65 5.83 -2.65 0.02
CA ALA A 65 4.87 -1.57 0.15
C ALA A 65 5.12 -0.45 -0.86
N LEU A 66 6.36 -0.01 -1.02
CA LEU A 66 6.74 1.00 -2.01
C LEU A 66 6.39 0.55 -3.43
N ALA A 67 6.72 -0.70 -3.80
CA ALA A 67 6.39 -1.25 -5.10
C ALA A 67 4.87 -1.31 -5.33
N LEU A 68 4.10 -1.66 -4.30
CA LEU A 68 2.65 -1.72 -4.34
C LEU A 68 2.05 -0.33 -4.63
N TYR A 69 2.36 0.67 -3.82
CA TYR A 69 1.78 2.02 -3.95
C TYR A 69 2.27 2.72 -5.22
N THR A 70 3.55 2.56 -5.57
CA THR A 70 4.07 3.10 -6.83
C THR A 70 3.40 2.47 -8.05
N SER A 71 3.19 1.16 -8.05
CA SER A 71 2.49 0.48 -9.14
C SER A 71 1.03 0.94 -9.26
N SER A 72 0.35 1.22 -8.14
CA SER A 72 -1.01 1.78 -8.13
C SER A 72 -1.08 3.16 -8.77
N ILE A 73 -0.11 4.04 -8.46
CA ILE A 73 -0.02 5.37 -9.10
C ILE A 73 0.15 5.23 -10.62
N PHE A 74 1.08 4.40 -11.07
CA PHE A 74 1.36 4.23 -12.49
C PHE A 74 0.32 3.39 -13.25
N ALA A 75 -0.56 2.67 -12.55
CA ALA A 75 -1.72 2.05 -13.19
C ALA A 75 -2.76 3.08 -13.66
N CYS A 76 -2.86 4.20 -12.94
CA CYS A 76 -3.81 5.27 -13.26
C CYS A 76 -3.20 6.38 -14.13
N HIS A 77 -1.87 6.53 -14.12
CA HIS A 77 -1.14 7.61 -14.77
C HIS A 77 -0.01 7.09 -15.66
N PRO A 78 0.31 7.77 -16.78
CA PRO A 78 1.43 7.37 -17.63
C PRO A 78 2.76 7.46 -16.86
N PHE A 79 3.65 6.51 -17.10
CA PHE A 79 4.98 6.48 -16.49
C PHE A 79 5.88 7.60 -17.05
N LYS A 80 5.68 8.82 -16.56
CA LYS A 80 6.48 10.00 -16.93
C LYS A 80 6.88 10.77 -15.67
N LEU A 81 8.07 11.32 -15.68
CA LEU A 81 8.55 12.14 -14.55
C LEU A 81 7.65 13.37 -14.30
N ALA A 82 7.00 13.87 -15.38
CA ALA A 82 6.02 14.94 -15.29
C ALA A 82 4.79 14.57 -14.45
N THR A 83 4.39 13.31 -14.44
CA THR A 83 3.25 12.81 -13.62
C THR A 83 3.51 13.00 -12.12
N LEU A 84 4.74 12.85 -11.66
CA LEU A 84 5.10 13.07 -10.26
C LEU A 84 5.09 14.56 -9.85
N ARG A 85 5.09 15.47 -10.83
CA ARG A 85 4.96 16.92 -10.60
C ARG A 85 3.52 17.39 -10.58
N ASP A 86 2.59 16.57 -11.04
CA ASP A 86 1.16 16.88 -11.01
C ASP A 86 0.69 17.00 -9.55
N PRO A 87 0.12 18.15 -9.14
CA PRO A 87 -0.35 18.36 -7.78
C PRO A 87 -1.45 17.36 -7.38
N ALA A 88 -2.28 16.91 -8.33
CA ALA A 88 -3.31 15.92 -8.08
C ALA A 88 -2.71 14.56 -7.69
N VAL A 89 -1.63 14.15 -8.35
CA VAL A 89 -0.91 12.91 -8.01
C VAL A 89 -0.19 13.03 -6.67
N ARG A 90 0.45 14.18 -6.41
CA ARG A 90 1.19 14.40 -5.15
C ARG A 90 0.28 14.44 -3.92
N SER A 91 -0.96 14.88 -4.07
CA SER A 91 -1.95 14.89 -3.00
C SER A 91 -2.66 13.54 -2.82
N SER A 92 -2.42 12.57 -3.70
CA SER A 92 -3.03 11.24 -3.55
C SER A 92 -2.45 10.50 -2.35
N HIS A 93 -3.30 9.71 -1.70
CA HIS A 93 -2.90 8.90 -0.54
C HIS A 93 -1.77 7.91 -0.88
N GLU A 94 -1.82 7.31 -2.07
CA GLU A 94 -0.80 6.38 -2.56
C GLU A 94 0.56 7.05 -2.73
N ALA A 95 0.60 8.30 -3.19
CA ALA A 95 1.85 9.05 -3.33
C ALA A 95 2.45 9.39 -1.96
N GLN A 96 1.62 9.76 -1.01
CA GLN A 96 2.06 10.02 0.37
C GLN A 96 2.62 8.75 1.02
N LEU A 97 1.92 7.61 0.90
CA LEU A 97 2.41 6.32 1.41
C LEU A 97 3.71 5.88 0.71
N SER A 98 3.83 6.10 -0.61
CA SER A 98 5.07 5.81 -1.35
C SER A 98 6.24 6.64 -0.82
N LEU A 99 6.01 7.93 -0.55
CA LEU A 99 7.03 8.81 0.01
C LEU A 99 7.45 8.38 1.41
N ILE A 100 6.48 8.04 2.26
CA ILE A 100 6.75 7.51 3.60
C ILE A 100 7.58 6.21 3.50
N CYS A 101 7.21 5.27 2.63
CA CYS A 101 7.98 4.04 2.42
C CYS A 101 9.42 4.32 1.96
N LEU A 102 9.61 5.30 1.08
CA LEU A 102 10.94 5.69 0.59
C LEU A 102 11.81 6.23 1.74
N VAL A 103 11.25 7.10 2.58
CA VAL A 103 11.97 7.64 3.75
C VAL A 103 12.28 6.52 4.74
N LEU A 104 11.33 5.61 5.01
CA LEU A 104 11.52 4.48 5.92
C LEU A 104 12.56 3.47 5.41
N LEU A 105 12.73 3.33 4.10
CA LEU A 105 13.80 2.51 3.51
C LEU A 105 15.19 3.11 3.76
N ALA A 106 15.28 4.44 3.78
CA ALA A 106 16.53 5.17 4.02
C ALA A 106 16.85 5.32 5.52
N ALA A 107 15.82 5.35 6.37
CA ALA A 107 15.95 5.51 7.81
C ALA A 107 16.29 4.19 8.53
N GLU A 108 16.60 4.29 9.83
CA GLU A 108 16.70 3.12 10.68
C GLU A 108 15.31 2.48 10.92
N PRO A 109 15.26 1.14 11.14
CA PRO A 109 14.00 0.43 11.34
C PRO A 109 13.23 0.95 12.55
N LEU A 110 12.06 1.52 12.31
CA LEU A 110 11.11 1.94 13.34
C LEU A 110 10.12 0.80 13.63
N PRO A 111 9.99 0.34 14.90
CA PRO A 111 9.12 -0.81 15.22
C PRO A 111 7.69 -0.65 14.76
N PHE A 112 7.13 0.56 14.92
CA PHE A 112 5.72 0.82 14.60
C PHE A 112 5.48 1.29 13.17
N ALA A 113 6.53 1.63 12.41
CA ALA A 113 6.38 2.19 11.07
C ALA A 113 5.78 1.21 10.06
N ILE A 114 5.90 -0.09 10.31
CA ILE A 114 5.35 -1.12 9.42
C ILE A 114 3.86 -1.40 9.68
N VAL A 115 3.32 -0.96 10.82
CA VAL A 115 1.96 -1.26 11.25
C VAL A 115 0.90 -0.76 10.27
N PRO A 116 0.91 0.50 9.78
CA PRO A 116 -0.10 0.97 8.84
C PRO A 116 -0.10 0.15 7.56
N PHE A 117 1.08 -0.14 7.02
CA PHE A 117 1.20 -0.93 5.78
C PHE A 117 0.73 -2.37 5.97
N ALA A 118 1.06 -3.00 7.11
CA ALA A 118 0.58 -4.33 7.45
C ALA A 118 -0.95 -4.35 7.61
N THR A 119 -1.53 -3.32 8.19
CA THR A 119 -2.98 -3.20 8.37
C THR A 119 -3.71 -3.14 7.03
N TYR A 120 -3.26 -2.30 6.10
CA TYR A 120 -3.81 -2.25 4.74
C TYR A 120 -3.59 -3.56 3.98
N ALA A 121 -2.43 -4.19 4.15
CA ALA A 121 -2.13 -5.47 3.51
C ALA A 121 -3.02 -6.60 4.03
N VAL A 122 -3.30 -6.65 5.33
CA VAL A 122 -4.24 -7.63 5.92
C VAL A 122 -5.63 -7.47 5.30
N HIS A 123 -6.14 -6.24 5.24
CA HIS A 123 -7.45 -5.98 4.64
C HIS A 123 -7.47 -6.36 3.15
N SER A 124 -6.44 -5.99 2.40
CA SER A 124 -6.32 -6.33 0.98
C SER A 124 -6.22 -7.84 0.75
N VAL A 125 -5.43 -8.55 1.55
CA VAL A 125 -5.32 -10.01 1.47
C VAL A 125 -6.64 -10.68 1.85
N ALA A 126 -7.32 -10.22 2.90
CA ALA A 126 -8.63 -10.71 3.31
C ALA A 126 -9.67 -10.57 2.18
N THR A 127 -9.67 -9.42 1.50
CA THR A 127 -10.57 -9.15 0.38
C THR A 127 -10.28 -10.05 -0.83
N ASN A 128 -9.01 -10.22 -1.19
CA ASN A 128 -8.63 -10.95 -2.40
C ASN A 128 -8.63 -12.48 -2.23
N TYR A 129 -8.31 -12.97 -1.02
CA TYR A 129 -8.18 -14.40 -0.75
C TYR A 129 -9.29 -14.97 0.15
N GLY A 130 -10.23 -14.13 0.62
CA GLY A 130 -11.35 -14.58 1.47
C GLY A 130 -12.16 -15.72 0.86
N GLY A 131 -12.37 -15.71 -0.46
CA GLY A 131 -13.00 -16.83 -1.18
C GLY A 131 -12.16 -18.11 -1.25
N GLY A 132 -10.84 -18.02 -1.08
CA GLY A 132 -9.92 -19.17 -1.06
C GLY A 132 -9.95 -19.97 0.25
N LEU A 133 -10.49 -19.40 1.30
CA LEU A 133 -10.66 -20.09 2.60
C LEU A 133 -11.52 -21.35 2.51
N GLN A 134 -12.47 -21.39 1.57
CA GLN A 134 -13.31 -22.56 1.33
C GLN A 134 -12.50 -23.82 0.94
N LYS A 135 -11.28 -23.65 0.46
CA LYS A 135 -10.36 -24.74 0.10
C LYS A 135 -9.43 -25.18 1.24
N MET A 136 -9.48 -24.47 2.38
CA MET A 136 -8.64 -24.79 3.54
C MET A 136 -9.29 -25.87 4.43
N PRO A 137 -8.50 -26.56 5.27
CA PRO A 137 -9.03 -27.53 6.24
C PRO A 137 -10.08 -26.88 7.16
N SER A 138 -11.12 -27.64 7.51
CA SER A 138 -12.28 -27.17 8.30
C SER A 138 -11.90 -26.52 9.64
N PHE A 139 -10.85 -26.99 10.28
CA PHE A 139 -10.29 -26.40 11.50
C PHE A 139 -9.81 -24.95 11.27
N VAL A 140 -9.10 -24.70 10.17
CA VAL A 140 -8.61 -23.36 9.79
C VAL A 140 -9.77 -22.44 9.44
N GLN A 141 -10.77 -22.98 8.73
CA GLN A 141 -11.99 -22.24 8.42
C GLN A 141 -12.72 -21.80 9.69
N GLY A 142 -12.92 -22.70 10.65
CA GLY A 142 -13.63 -22.40 11.89
C GLY A 142 -12.99 -21.27 12.72
N VAL A 143 -11.67 -21.12 12.67
CA VAL A 143 -10.94 -20.06 13.40
C VAL A 143 -10.86 -18.77 12.62
N LEU A 144 -10.62 -18.83 11.30
CA LEU A 144 -10.35 -17.65 10.48
C LEU A 144 -11.62 -17.03 9.90
N GLN A 145 -12.62 -17.81 9.57
CA GLN A 145 -13.83 -17.34 8.89
C GLN A 145 -14.59 -16.25 9.69
N PRO A 146 -14.87 -16.42 11.01
CA PRO A 146 -15.58 -15.39 11.77
C PRO A 146 -14.77 -14.10 11.89
N ARG A 147 -13.44 -14.18 11.97
CA ARG A 147 -12.57 -13.00 12.05
C ARG A 147 -12.46 -12.28 10.72
N LEU A 148 -12.39 -13.02 9.62
CA LEU A 148 -12.35 -12.45 8.27
C LEU A 148 -13.71 -11.85 7.88
N SER A 149 -14.81 -12.50 8.22
CA SER A 149 -16.14 -11.94 7.95
C SER A 149 -16.36 -10.64 8.71
N TRP A 150 -15.90 -10.54 9.96
CA TRP A 150 -15.91 -9.29 10.70
C TRP A 150 -14.99 -8.24 10.06
N LEU A 151 -13.77 -8.60 9.66
CA LEU A 151 -12.82 -7.68 9.03
C LEU A 151 -13.36 -7.12 7.70
N LEU A 152 -14.13 -7.93 6.97
CA LEU A 152 -14.76 -7.56 5.70
C LEU A 152 -16.12 -6.86 5.88
N SER A 153 -16.66 -6.82 7.10
CA SER A 153 -17.87 -6.06 7.41
C SER A 153 -17.59 -4.55 7.31
N GLU A 154 -18.64 -3.76 7.14
CA GLU A 154 -18.53 -2.30 7.08
C GLU A 154 -17.90 -1.71 8.36
N GLU A 155 -18.26 -2.26 9.51
CA GLU A 155 -17.71 -1.85 10.80
C GLU A 155 -16.23 -2.20 10.93
N GLY A 156 -15.86 -3.45 10.61
CA GLY A 156 -14.48 -3.89 10.60
C GLY A 156 -13.61 -3.09 9.65
N GLY A 157 -14.11 -2.80 8.45
CA GLY A 157 -13.43 -1.94 7.47
C GLY A 157 -13.17 -0.53 7.99
N LYS A 158 -14.15 0.10 8.64
CA LYS A 158 -14.00 1.43 9.28
C LYS A 158 -12.96 1.39 10.42
N MET A 159 -12.97 0.33 11.25
CA MET A 159 -11.98 0.19 12.32
C MET A 159 -10.57 -0.01 11.76
N VAL A 160 -10.39 -0.79 10.71
CA VAL A 160 -9.10 -0.97 10.03
C VAL A 160 -8.57 0.36 9.50
N GLN A 161 -9.42 1.13 8.83
CA GLN A 161 -9.05 2.45 8.33
C GLN A 161 -8.68 3.43 9.45
N ALA A 162 -9.49 3.48 10.52
CA ALA A 162 -9.19 4.32 11.67
C ALA A 162 -7.86 3.93 12.35
N PHE A 163 -7.62 2.63 12.52
CA PHE A 163 -6.38 2.14 13.10
C PHE A 163 -5.17 2.43 12.21
N ALA A 164 -5.31 2.28 10.89
CA ALA A 164 -4.26 2.64 9.93
C ALA A 164 -3.95 4.13 10.00
N ALA A 165 -4.96 5.00 9.99
CA ALA A 165 -4.79 6.46 10.08
C ALA A 165 -4.10 6.89 11.38
N ILE A 166 -4.48 6.30 12.53
CA ILE A 166 -3.82 6.57 13.82
C ILE A 166 -2.36 6.12 13.77
N SER A 167 -2.07 4.94 13.21
CA SER A 167 -0.70 4.44 13.10
C SER A 167 0.15 5.26 12.13
N GLU A 168 -0.41 5.77 11.04
CA GLU A 168 0.26 6.73 10.14
C GLU A 168 0.62 8.03 10.87
N LEU A 169 -0.31 8.58 11.64
CA LEU A 169 -0.07 9.77 12.46
C LEU A 169 1.06 9.54 13.46
N MET A 170 1.08 8.38 14.12
CA MET A 170 2.16 8.02 15.05
C MET A 170 3.52 7.92 14.36
N VAL A 171 3.57 7.35 13.15
CA VAL A 171 4.80 7.30 12.34
C VAL A 171 5.29 8.71 11.99
N LEU A 172 4.38 9.59 11.56
CA LEU A 172 4.71 10.98 11.22
C LEU A 172 5.22 11.77 12.44
N LEU A 173 4.67 11.53 13.62
CA LEU A 173 5.12 12.16 14.87
C LEU A 173 6.49 11.63 15.34
N MET A 174 6.78 10.35 15.09
CA MET A 174 8.04 9.73 15.50
C MET A 174 9.20 10.02 14.55
N MET A 175 8.93 10.30 13.25
CA MET A 175 9.97 10.61 12.26
C MET A 175 10.88 11.80 12.66
N PRO A 176 10.35 12.97 13.06
CA PRO A 176 11.20 14.11 13.44
C PRO A 176 12.06 13.82 14.70
N LEU A 177 11.56 12.99 15.61
CA LEU A 177 12.30 12.60 16.83
C LEU A 177 13.54 11.74 16.55
N GLN A 178 13.60 11.08 15.38
CA GLN A 178 14.78 10.33 14.97
C GLN A 178 15.82 11.17 14.19
N LEU A 179 15.42 12.34 13.72
CA LEU A 179 16.30 13.25 13.01
C LEU A 179 17.02 14.25 13.93
N LEU A 180 16.64 14.26 15.22
CA LEU A 180 17.28 15.01 16.30
C LEU A 180 18.29 14.14 17.05
#